data_10c22573771ede2e7e8a450b91a0b9de
#
_entry.id   10c22573771ede2e7e8a450b91a0b9de
#
_cell.length_a   1.000
_cell.length_b   1.000
_cell.length_c   1.000
_cell.angle_alpha   90.00
_cell.angle_beta   90.00
_cell.angle_gamma   90.00
#
_symmetry.space_group_name_H-M   'P 1'
#
loop_
_entity.id
_entity.type
_entity.pdbx_description
1 polymer ?
#
loop_
_entity_poly.entity_id
_entity_poly.type
_entity_poly.pdbx_seq_one_letter_code
_entity_poly.pdbx_strand_id
1 'polypeptide(L)'
;PYAENDKDGKWHGVSQFDPASGQPLARVPAGHCSWSEVISRIVCDLARNDRDIIAITPAMKSGSKLDNFAREFPNRFFDCGIAEEHAVTFAAALAASGKRPFLSVYSSFLQRAYDSVNHDIARMDLPVVIGIDRCGLVGEDGATHHGVFDISMLHAIPNLILSQPKDADEARALLQEAFAQEHPFCIRYPRGNVPYTKGEVQAPLGTWERWCTDGDPKVCVITYGGDVDRIREKALANHFAIEVVNARYFKPLDEKMLDQI
;
A
#
# COMPACT_ATOMS: atom_id res chain seq x y z
N PRO A 1 -0.24 7.78 35.49
CA PRO A 1 0.95 8.61 35.24
C PRO A 1 1.43 8.55 33.79
N TYR A 2 1.58 7.35 33.16
CA TYR A 2 2.04 7.26 31.75
C TYR A 2 0.97 7.72 30.76
N ALA A 3 -0.29 7.32 30.95
CA ALA A 3 -1.41 7.69 30.08
C ALA A 3 -1.65 9.21 30.03
N GLU A 4 -1.48 9.90 31.16
CA GLU A 4 -1.66 11.36 31.25
C GLU A 4 -0.61 12.13 30.44
N ASN A 5 0.58 11.53 30.23
CA ASN A 5 1.70 12.13 29.54
C ASN A 5 1.82 11.60 28.08
N ASP A 6 1.03 10.58 27.68
CA ASP A 6 1.06 9.97 26.37
C ASP A 6 0.03 10.63 25.43
N LYS A 7 0.27 11.90 25.12
CA LYS A 7 -0.60 12.68 24.22
C LYS A 7 -0.63 12.14 22.79
N ASP A 8 0.41 11.42 22.41
CA ASP A 8 0.60 10.91 21.03
C ASP A 8 0.29 9.41 20.92
N GLY A 9 -0.13 8.74 21.99
CA GLY A 9 -0.46 7.32 22.01
C GLY A 9 0.73 6.37 21.78
N LYS A 10 1.97 6.82 21.97
CA LYS A 10 3.18 6.06 21.70
C LYS A 10 3.36 4.81 22.57
N TRP A 11 2.68 4.79 23.72
CA TRP A 11 2.70 3.67 24.67
C TRP A 11 1.59 2.65 24.42
N HIS A 12 0.73 2.89 23.46
CA HIS A 12 -0.34 1.96 23.07
C HIS A 12 0.22 0.64 22.51
N GLY A 13 1.32 0.70 21.74
CA GLY A 13 2.03 -0.47 21.25
C GLY A 13 3.53 -0.22 21.29
N VAL A 14 4.22 -0.85 22.25
CA VAL A 14 5.66 -0.68 22.46
C VAL A 14 6.40 -1.83 21.79
N SER A 15 7.26 -1.53 20.82
CA SER A 15 8.19 -2.51 20.23
C SER A 15 9.25 -2.96 21.25
N GLN A 16 9.99 -4.01 20.93
CA GLN A 16 11.08 -4.48 21.80
C GLN A 16 12.09 -3.37 22.08
N PHE A 17 12.46 -3.20 23.31
CA PHE A 17 13.40 -2.18 23.77
C PHE A 17 14.40 -2.76 24.78
N ASP A 18 15.55 -2.12 24.91
CA ASP A 18 16.53 -2.43 25.96
C ASP A 18 16.00 -1.93 27.32
N PRO A 19 15.74 -2.81 28.30
CA PRO A 19 15.19 -2.42 29.59
C PRO A 19 16.09 -1.46 30.37
N ALA A 20 17.40 -1.46 30.15
CA ALA A 20 18.34 -0.62 30.87
C ALA A 20 18.36 0.84 30.35
N SER A 21 18.24 1.00 29.03
CA SER A 21 18.31 2.33 28.36
C SER A 21 16.96 2.86 27.91
N GLY A 22 15.93 2.01 27.82
CA GLY A 22 14.62 2.35 27.24
C GLY A 22 14.65 2.56 25.72
N GLN A 23 15.78 2.25 25.06
CA GLN A 23 15.93 2.48 23.62
C GLN A 23 15.35 1.31 22.82
N PRO A 24 14.70 1.56 21.66
CA PRO A 24 14.24 0.50 20.77
C PRO A 24 15.39 -0.40 20.31
N LEU A 25 15.20 -1.73 20.37
CA LEU A 25 16.17 -2.71 19.87
C LEU A 25 16.15 -2.78 18.34
N ALA A 26 14.98 -2.69 17.74
CA ALA A 26 14.84 -2.66 16.29
C ALA A 26 15.12 -1.25 15.76
N ARG A 27 16.11 -1.14 14.87
CA ARG A 27 16.43 0.11 14.17
C ARG A 27 16.08 -0.05 12.68
N VAL A 28 15.46 0.97 12.13
CA VAL A 28 15.29 1.06 10.68
C VAL A 28 16.67 1.23 10.05
N PRO A 29 17.09 0.41 9.09
CA PRO A 29 18.39 0.58 8.44
C PRO A 29 18.53 1.97 7.80
N ALA A 30 19.76 2.48 7.72
CA ALA A 30 20.01 3.76 7.06
C ALA A 30 19.51 3.71 5.60
N GLY A 31 18.86 4.79 5.16
CA GLY A 31 18.27 4.86 3.82
C GLY A 31 16.98 4.06 3.62
N HIS A 32 16.44 3.42 4.66
CA HIS A 32 15.16 2.71 4.61
C HIS A 32 14.07 3.50 5.32
N CYS A 33 12.83 3.27 4.91
CA CYS A 33 11.61 3.73 5.58
C CYS A 33 10.62 2.58 5.71
N SER A 34 9.66 2.69 6.62
CA SER A 34 8.52 1.76 6.61
C SER A 34 7.68 1.98 5.36
N TRP A 35 7.03 0.93 4.87
CA TRP A 35 6.11 1.03 3.73
C TRP A 35 5.03 2.11 3.95
N SER A 36 4.42 2.13 5.13
CA SER A 36 3.42 3.16 5.49
C SER A 36 3.99 4.58 5.35
N GLU A 37 5.26 4.78 5.73
CA GLU A 37 5.93 6.07 5.60
C GLU A 37 6.22 6.42 4.14
N VAL A 38 6.65 5.45 3.33
CA VAL A 38 6.86 5.65 1.88
C VAL A 38 5.57 6.10 1.22
N ILE A 39 4.48 5.35 1.41
CA ILE A 39 3.17 5.69 0.84
C ILE A 39 2.69 7.06 1.31
N SER A 40 2.74 7.34 2.62
CA SER A 40 2.31 8.64 3.15
C SER A 40 3.12 9.81 2.59
N ARG A 41 4.45 9.67 2.44
CA ARG A 41 5.31 10.70 1.83
C ARG A 41 4.94 10.95 0.37
N ILE A 42 4.70 9.90 -0.41
CA ILE A 42 4.31 10.04 -1.82
C ILE A 42 2.96 10.75 -1.93
N VAL A 43 1.97 10.35 -1.10
CA VAL A 43 0.65 11.00 -1.09
C VAL A 43 0.75 12.47 -0.68
N CYS A 44 1.60 12.83 0.30
CA CYS A 44 1.89 14.22 0.64
C CYS A 44 2.49 15.00 -0.55
N ASP A 45 3.48 14.39 -1.24
CA ASP A 45 4.12 15.01 -2.41
C ASP A 45 3.10 15.30 -3.53
N LEU A 46 2.20 14.35 -3.81
CA LEU A 46 1.13 14.51 -4.79
C LEU A 46 0.11 15.57 -4.35
N ALA A 47 -0.26 15.59 -3.07
CA ALA A 47 -1.24 16.53 -2.51
C ALA A 47 -0.76 17.99 -2.48
N ARG A 48 0.56 18.24 -2.57
CA ARG A 48 1.11 19.60 -2.76
C ARG A 48 0.78 20.18 -4.13
N ASN A 49 0.68 19.31 -5.12
CA ASN A 49 0.41 19.69 -6.51
C ASN A 49 -1.07 19.54 -6.89
N ASP A 50 -1.82 18.74 -6.16
CA ASP A 50 -3.25 18.52 -6.36
C ASP A 50 -4.04 18.83 -5.07
N ARG A 51 -4.88 19.88 -5.13
CA ARG A 51 -5.70 20.32 -3.99
C ARG A 51 -6.91 19.45 -3.72
N ASP A 52 -7.28 18.59 -4.64
CA ASP A 52 -8.43 17.71 -4.51
C ASP A 52 -8.08 16.39 -3.80
N ILE A 53 -6.80 16.10 -3.59
CA ILE A 53 -6.35 14.97 -2.79
C ILE A 53 -6.67 15.21 -1.31
N ILE A 54 -7.48 14.30 -0.74
CA ILE A 54 -7.94 14.29 0.66
C ILE A 54 -7.57 12.94 1.28
N ALA A 55 -6.93 12.94 2.45
CA ALA A 55 -6.58 11.71 3.15
C ALA A 55 -7.61 11.38 4.24
N ILE A 56 -8.00 10.11 4.31
CA ILE A 56 -8.98 9.57 5.26
C ILE A 56 -8.38 8.32 5.91
N THR A 57 -8.65 8.12 7.20
CA THR A 57 -8.28 6.89 7.89
C THR A 57 -9.26 6.55 9.00
N PRO A 58 -9.58 5.27 9.25
CA PRO A 58 -10.36 4.84 10.40
C PRO A 58 -9.42 4.59 11.61
N ALA A 59 -9.18 5.60 12.44
CA ALA A 59 -8.38 5.57 13.67
C ALA A 59 -6.90 5.16 13.50
N MET A 60 -6.36 5.23 12.28
CA MET A 60 -5.02 4.71 11.98
C MET A 60 -4.00 5.81 11.58
N LYS A 61 -4.21 7.07 11.99
CA LYS A 61 -3.37 8.20 11.61
C LYS A 61 -1.86 7.91 11.79
N SER A 62 -1.44 7.55 12.98
CA SER A 62 -0.01 7.29 13.28
C SER A 62 0.46 5.93 12.74
N GLY A 63 -0.41 4.92 12.70
CA GLY A 63 -0.13 3.62 12.12
C GLY A 63 0.16 3.70 10.62
N SER A 64 -0.63 4.46 9.89
CA SER A 64 -0.47 4.74 8.45
C SER A 64 0.51 5.89 8.15
N LYS A 65 1.17 6.47 9.18
CA LYS A 65 2.13 7.57 9.03
C LYS A 65 1.55 8.84 8.39
N LEU A 66 0.26 9.09 8.55
CA LEU A 66 -0.44 10.27 8.02
C LEU A 66 -0.31 11.53 8.90
N ASP A 67 0.51 11.49 9.95
CA ASP A 67 0.75 12.64 10.85
C ASP A 67 1.27 13.86 10.09
N ASN A 68 2.18 13.67 9.12
CA ASN A 68 2.70 14.75 8.30
C ASN A 68 1.62 15.32 7.38
N PHE A 69 0.81 14.48 6.76
CA PHE A 69 -0.32 14.93 5.93
C PHE A 69 -1.32 15.74 6.75
N ALA A 70 -1.71 15.24 7.91
CA ALA A 70 -2.65 15.92 8.81
C ALA A 70 -2.14 17.29 9.28
N ARG A 71 -0.82 17.43 9.52
CA ARG A 71 -0.19 18.69 9.91
C ARG A 71 -0.08 19.68 8.76
N GLU A 72 0.29 19.23 7.55
CA GLU A 72 0.48 20.07 6.39
C GLU A 72 -0.87 20.47 5.75
N PHE A 73 -1.85 19.56 5.79
CA PHE A 73 -3.16 19.75 5.15
C PHE A 73 -4.32 19.50 6.12
N PRO A 74 -4.44 20.27 7.23
CA PRO A 74 -5.41 19.99 8.29
C PRO A 74 -6.87 19.98 7.83
N ASN A 75 -7.21 20.75 6.77
CA ASN A 75 -8.55 20.80 6.20
C ASN A 75 -8.81 19.72 5.12
N ARG A 76 -7.82 18.86 4.86
CA ARG A 76 -7.89 17.77 3.87
C ARG A 76 -7.54 16.42 4.50
N PHE A 77 -7.56 16.33 5.82
CA PHE A 77 -7.33 15.12 6.57
C PHE A 77 -8.52 14.83 7.48
N PHE A 78 -9.01 13.59 7.44
CA PHE A 78 -10.13 13.13 8.25
C PHE A 78 -9.80 11.80 8.91
N ASP A 79 -9.92 11.75 10.24
CA ASP A 79 -9.90 10.51 11.00
C ASP A 79 -11.35 10.20 11.44
N CYS A 80 -11.89 9.11 10.92
CA CYS A 80 -13.27 8.70 11.15
C CYS A 80 -13.46 7.90 12.44
N GLY A 81 -12.41 7.73 13.26
CA GLY A 81 -12.45 6.77 14.37
C GLY A 81 -12.51 5.32 13.87
N ILE A 82 -12.82 4.38 14.76
CA ILE A 82 -12.93 2.94 14.41
C ILE A 82 -14.26 2.70 13.71
N ALA A 83 -14.35 3.13 12.45
CA ALA A 83 -15.58 3.10 11.64
C ALA A 83 -15.22 2.93 10.15
N GLU A 84 -14.74 1.74 9.78
CA GLU A 84 -14.24 1.44 8.44
C GLU A 84 -15.31 1.62 7.36
N GLU A 85 -16.54 1.17 7.62
CA GLU A 85 -17.68 1.33 6.71
C GLU A 85 -17.98 2.81 6.44
N HIS A 86 -17.99 3.63 7.52
CA HIS A 86 -18.20 5.07 7.38
C HIS A 86 -17.07 5.73 6.58
N ALA A 87 -15.82 5.35 6.84
CA ALA A 87 -14.66 5.89 6.13
C ALA A 87 -14.72 5.60 4.63
N VAL A 88 -15.17 4.41 4.23
CA VAL A 88 -15.38 4.01 2.83
C VAL A 88 -16.50 4.80 2.19
N THR A 89 -17.67 4.87 2.81
CA THR A 89 -18.83 5.64 2.30
C THR A 89 -18.52 7.13 2.21
N PHE A 90 -17.78 7.68 3.18
CA PHE A 90 -17.33 9.07 3.15
C PHE A 90 -16.33 9.33 2.00
N ALA A 91 -15.39 8.42 1.76
CA ALA A 91 -14.51 8.51 0.61
C ALA A 91 -15.28 8.48 -0.72
N ALA A 92 -16.29 7.61 -0.84
CA ALA A 92 -17.17 7.55 -2.00
C ALA A 92 -17.89 8.88 -2.23
N ALA A 93 -18.46 9.49 -1.18
CA ALA A 93 -19.15 10.77 -1.26
C ALA A 93 -18.20 11.92 -1.69
N LEU A 94 -16.98 11.93 -1.20
CA LEU A 94 -15.97 12.91 -1.63
C LEU A 94 -15.60 12.72 -3.11
N ALA A 95 -15.39 11.49 -3.56
CA ALA A 95 -15.14 11.21 -4.98
C ALA A 95 -16.29 11.63 -5.87
N ALA A 96 -17.55 11.33 -5.47
CA ALA A 96 -18.74 11.77 -6.17
C ALA A 96 -18.89 13.31 -6.23
N SER A 97 -18.26 14.04 -5.30
CA SER A 97 -18.19 15.51 -5.30
C SER A 97 -17.00 16.09 -6.07
N GLY A 98 -16.24 15.25 -6.79
CA GLY A 98 -15.11 15.67 -7.60
C GLY A 98 -13.77 15.77 -6.84
N LYS A 99 -13.69 15.19 -5.64
CA LYS A 99 -12.41 15.08 -4.91
C LYS A 99 -11.67 13.79 -5.28
N ARG A 100 -10.39 13.75 -4.90
CA ARG A 100 -9.49 12.60 -5.08
C ARG A 100 -9.12 12.00 -3.70
N PRO A 101 -10.00 11.21 -3.07
CA PRO A 101 -9.75 10.68 -1.74
C PRO A 101 -8.71 9.57 -1.76
N PHE A 102 -7.80 9.62 -0.78
CA PHE A 102 -6.90 8.55 -0.38
C PHE A 102 -7.38 7.97 0.95
N LEU A 103 -7.91 6.77 0.94
CA LEU A 103 -8.32 6.04 2.14
C LEU A 103 -7.21 5.09 2.56
N SER A 104 -6.59 5.32 3.73
CA SER A 104 -5.60 4.41 4.30
C SER A 104 -6.22 3.55 5.37
N VAL A 105 -6.19 2.23 5.18
CA VAL A 105 -6.79 1.24 6.07
C VAL A 105 -5.95 -0.04 6.10
N TYR A 106 -5.91 -0.75 7.25
CA TYR A 106 -5.24 -2.05 7.31
C TYR A 106 -6.04 -3.12 6.59
N SER A 107 -5.33 -4.03 5.92
CA SER A 107 -5.93 -5.11 5.14
C SER A 107 -6.97 -5.93 5.95
N SER A 108 -6.63 -6.34 7.17
CA SER A 108 -7.55 -7.09 8.03
C SER A 108 -8.76 -6.27 8.49
N PHE A 109 -8.63 -4.94 8.60
CA PHE A 109 -9.74 -4.06 9.02
C PHE A 109 -10.67 -3.71 7.85
N LEU A 110 -10.14 -3.65 6.63
CA LEU A 110 -10.95 -3.42 5.43
C LEU A 110 -12.05 -4.48 5.23
N GLN A 111 -11.89 -5.67 5.81
CA GLN A 111 -12.92 -6.73 5.78
C GLN A 111 -14.28 -6.26 6.32
N ARG A 112 -14.29 -5.35 7.30
CA ARG A 112 -15.53 -4.79 7.86
C ARG A 112 -16.31 -3.96 6.85
N ALA A 113 -15.60 -3.32 5.91
CA ALA A 113 -16.19 -2.41 4.93
C ALA A 113 -16.31 -3.04 3.52
N TYR A 114 -16.23 -4.36 3.40
CA TYR A 114 -16.28 -5.06 2.10
C TYR A 114 -17.52 -4.68 1.28
N ASP A 115 -18.69 -4.69 1.92
CA ASP A 115 -19.93 -4.32 1.26
C ASP A 115 -19.93 -2.85 0.78
N SER A 116 -19.44 -1.92 1.63
CA SER A 116 -19.34 -0.50 1.25
C SER A 116 -18.33 -0.28 0.11
N VAL A 117 -17.20 -1.02 0.07
CA VAL A 117 -16.28 -0.96 -1.06
C VAL A 117 -16.96 -1.41 -2.36
N ASN A 118 -17.71 -2.50 -2.30
CA ASN A 118 -18.43 -3.02 -3.45
C ASN A 118 -19.59 -2.09 -3.87
N HIS A 119 -20.44 -1.69 -2.91
CA HIS A 119 -21.68 -0.98 -3.17
C HIS A 119 -21.47 0.51 -3.43
N ASP A 120 -20.69 1.21 -2.57
CA ASP A 120 -20.60 2.66 -2.59
C ASP A 120 -19.48 3.15 -3.51
N ILE A 121 -18.39 2.39 -3.65
CA ILE A 121 -17.24 2.79 -4.47
C ILE A 121 -17.25 2.08 -5.83
N ALA A 122 -17.11 0.75 -5.86
CA ALA A 122 -16.82 0.03 -7.10
C ALA A 122 -18.02 -0.06 -8.05
N ARG A 123 -19.22 -0.32 -7.52
CA ARG A 123 -20.45 -0.33 -8.31
C ARG A 123 -20.75 1.05 -8.92
N MET A 124 -20.42 2.12 -8.20
CA MET A 124 -20.58 3.50 -8.65
C MET A 124 -19.42 3.99 -9.50
N ASP A 125 -18.38 3.17 -9.64
CA ASP A 125 -17.16 3.43 -10.40
C ASP A 125 -16.49 4.76 -10.02
N LEU A 126 -16.32 5.00 -8.72
CA LEU A 126 -15.81 6.25 -8.18
C LEU A 126 -14.29 6.21 -8.00
N PRO A 127 -13.55 7.27 -8.36
CA PRO A 127 -12.10 7.34 -8.31
C PRO A 127 -11.57 7.51 -6.87
N VAL A 128 -11.70 6.47 -6.07
CA VAL A 128 -11.17 6.39 -4.71
C VAL A 128 -9.86 5.60 -4.73
N VAL A 129 -8.79 6.16 -4.20
CA VAL A 129 -7.52 5.45 -4.01
C VAL A 129 -7.53 4.84 -2.60
N ILE A 130 -7.45 3.52 -2.51
CA ILE A 130 -7.41 2.78 -1.24
C ILE A 130 -6.00 2.26 -1.00
N GLY A 131 -5.29 2.82 -0.01
CA GLY A 131 -4.02 2.33 0.50
C GLY A 131 -4.25 1.21 1.51
N ILE A 132 -4.01 -0.04 1.10
CA ILE A 132 -4.23 -1.23 1.93
C ILE A 132 -2.91 -1.59 2.62
N ASP A 133 -2.77 -1.16 3.87
CA ASP A 133 -1.60 -1.37 4.70
C ASP A 133 -1.62 -2.75 5.36
N ARG A 134 -0.47 -3.28 5.79
CA ARG A 134 -0.35 -4.57 6.49
C ARG A 134 -0.83 -5.77 5.67
N CYS A 135 -0.57 -5.79 4.38
CA CYS A 135 -0.87 -6.95 3.53
C CYS A 135 0.04 -8.13 3.84
N GLY A 136 -0.48 -9.34 3.74
CA GLY A 136 0.25 -10.58 4.02
C GLY A 136 0.47 -10.83 5.51
N LEU A 137 1.57 -11.48 5.85
CA LEU A 137 1.94 -11.80 7.22
C LEU A 137 2.61 -10.60 7.89
N VAL A 138 2.13 -10.22 9.07
CA VAL A 138 2.55 -8.98 9.76
C VAL A 138 3.43 -9.20 11.00
N GLY A 139 3.76 -10.45 11.33
CA GLY A 139 4.68 -10.78 12.42
C GLY A 139 4.21 -10.28 13.79
N GLU A 140 4.86 -9.26 14.32
CA GLU A 140 4.63 -8.74 15.68
C GLU A 140 3.21 -8.23 15.94
N ASP A 141 2.47 -7.79 14.91
CA ASP A 141 1.08 -7.35 15.06
C ASP A 141 0.14 -8.52 15.37
N GLY A 142 0.60 -9.76 15.17
CA GLY A 142 -0.11 -10.98 15.55
C GLY A 142 -1.15 -11.47 14.54
N ALA A 143 -1.72 -12.63 14.84
CA ALA A 143 -2.59 -13.38 13.92
C ALA A 143 -3.86 -12.61 13.50
N THR A 144 -4.38 -11.74 14.36
CA THR A 144 -5.59 -10.94 14.09
C THR A 144 -5.36 -9.82 13.07
N HIS A 145 -4.10 -9.52 12.74
CA HIS A 145 -3.73 -8.45 11.83
C HIS A 145 -3.20 -8.96 10.48
N HIS A 146 -3.09 -10.30 10.28
CA HIS A 146 -2.65 -10.84 8.99
C HIS A 146 -3.60 -10.45 7.86
N GLY A 147 -3.07 -9.76 6.85
CA GLY A 147 -3.79 -9.30 5.68
C GLY A 147 -3.71 -10.29 4.53
N VAL A 148 -4.24 -11.50 4.70
CA VAL A 148 -4.10 -12.60 3.74
C VAL A 148 -5.32 -12.80 2.84
N PHE A 149 -6.42 -12.09 3.10
CA PHE A 149 -7.68 -12.28 2.37
C PHE A 149 -7.98 -11.17 1.36
N ASP A 150 -7.27 -10.06 1.40
CA ASP A 150 -7.56 -8.85 0.63
C ASP A 150 -7.56 -9.09 -0.89
N ILE A 151 -6.59 -9.84 -1.44
CA ILE A 151 -6.58 -10.16 -2.87
C ILE A 151 -7.84 -10.94 -3.26
N SER A 152 -8.13 -12.04 -2.55
CA SER A 152 -9.30 -12.89 -2.86
C SER A 152 -10.62 -12.12 -2.73
N MET A 153 -10.73 -11.30 -1.70
CA MET A 153 -11.91 -10.49 -1.39
C MET A 153 -12.13 -9.41 -2.45
N LEU A 154 -11.10 -8.66 -2.81
CA LEU A 154 -11.23 -7.50 -3.70
C LEU A 154 -11.18 -7.87 -5.18
N HIS A 155 -10.54 -8.98 -5.55
CA HIS A 155 -10.47 -9.42 -6.94
C HIS A 155 -11.84 -9.68 -7.56
N ALA A 156 -12.79 -10.16 -6.75
CA ALA A 156 -14.16 -10.44 -7.21
C ALA A 156 -15.01 -9.18 -7.46
N ILE A 157 -14.63 -8.02 -6.90
CA ILE A 157 -15.39 -6.77 -7.03
C ILE A 157 -15.13 -6.17 -8.43
N PRO A 158 -16.19 -5.88 -9.24
CA PRO A 158 -16.02 -5.27 -10.56
C PRO A 158 -15.45 -3.84 -10.47
N ASN A 159 -14.92 -3.32 -11.58
CA ASN A 159 -14.37 -1.96 -11.75
C ASN A 159 -13.16 -1.62 -10.87
N LEU A 160 -12.79 -2.46 -9.91
CA LEU A 160 -11.71 -2.22 -8.98
C LEU A 160 -10.36 -2.60 -9.58
N ILE A 161 -9.42 -1.68 -9.58
CA ILE A 161 -8.01 -1.94 -9.92
C ILE A 161 -7.28 -2.37 -8.65
N LEU A 162 -6.44 -3.41 -8.74
CA LEU A 162 -5.71 -3.95 -7.59
C LEU A 162 -4.23 -4.15 -7.93
N SER A 163 -3.35 -3.52 -7.16
CA SER A 163 -1.90 -3.51 -7.39
C SER A 163 -1.08 -3.68 -6.11
N GLN A 164 0.20 -4.05 -6.29
CA GLN A 164 1.21 -4.03 -5.22
C GLN A 164 2.57 -3.66 -5.79
N PRO A 165 3.23 -2.61 -5.27
CA PRO A 165 4.58 -2.24 -5.67
C PRO A 165 5.62 -3.22 -5.11
N LYS A 166 6.74 -3.39 -5.84
CA LYS A 166 7.93 -4.13 -5.36
C LYS A 166 8.85 -3.26 -4.49
N ASP A 167 8.93 -1.96 -4.79
CA ASP A 167 9.80 -0.98 -4.15
C ASP A 167 9.16 0.42 -4.04
N ALA A 168 9.90 1.38 -3.50
CA ALA A 168 9.43 2.75 -3.31
C ALA A 168 9.23 3.52 -4.62
N ASP A 169 10.02 3.22 -5.65
CA ASP A 169 9.93 3.89 -6.94
C ASP A 169 8.69 3.42 -7.70
N GLU A 170 8.43 2.11 -7.69
CA GLU A 170 7.20 1.55 -8.26
C GLU A 170 5.95 1.99 -7.48
N ALA A 171 6.04 2.15 -6.13
CA ALA A 171 4.96 2.70 -5.34
C ALA A 171 4.59 4.13 -5.77
N ARG A 172 5.59 4.96 -6.10
CA ARG A 172 5.37 6.31 -6.64
C ARG A 172 4.67 6.25 -7.98
N ALA A 173 5.14 5.42 -8.90
CA ALA A 173 4.53 5.27 -10.21
C ALA A 173 3.07 4.78 -10.13
N LEU A 174 2.80 3.77 -9.30
CA LEU A 174 1.45 3.24 -9.08
C LEU A 174 0.52 4.26 -8.42
N LEU A 175 1.00 5.09 -7.48
CA LEU A 175 0.17 6.14 -6.88
C LEU A 175 -0.12 7.28 -7.86
N GLN A 176 0.84 7.65 -8.71
CA GLN A 176 0.61 8.61 -9.79
C GLN A 176 -0.44 8.09 -10.77
N GLU A 177 -0.33 6.82 -11.18
CA GLU A 177 -1.32 6.16 -12.02
C GLU A 177 -2.69 6.11 -11.33
N ALA A 178 -2.74 5.75 -10.03
CA ALA A 178 -3.98 5.67 -9.26
C ALA A 178 -4.74 7.00 -9.19
N PHE A 179 -4.03 8.11 -8.97
CA PHE A 179 -4.67 9.43 -8.95
C PHE A 179 -5.01 9.98 -10.34
N ALA A 180 -4.48 9.40 -11.40
CA ALA A 180 -4.84 9.74 -12.78
C ALA A 180 -6.06 8.95 -13.30
N GLN A 181 -6.46 7.86 -12.63
CA GLN A 181 -7.59 7.03 -13.03
C GLN A 181 -8.94 7.64 -12.63
N GLU A 182 -9.96 7.31 -13.40
CA GLU A 182 -11.37 7.60 -13.06
C GLU A 182 -12.08 6.39 -12.42
N HIS A 183 -11.34 5.31 -12.14
CA HIS A 183 -11.81 4.07 -11.54
C HIS A 183 -11.25 3.90 -10.12
N PRO A 184 -11.91 3.12 -9.25
CA PRO A 184 -11.38 2.83 -7.92
C PRO A 184 -10.09 2.02 -8.01
N PHE A 185 -9.07 2.44 -7.24
CA PHE A 185 -7.73 1.89 -7.30
C PHE A 185 -7.23 1.48 -5.90
N CYS A 186 -6.93 0.21 -5.74
CA CYS A 186 -6.33 -0.34 -4.53
C CYS A 186 -4.83 -0.54 -4.71
N ILE A 187 -4.03 0.05 -3.84
CA ILE A 187 -2.60 -0.21 -3.73
C ILE A 187 -2.33 -0.88 -2.38
N ARG A 188 -1.87 -2.12 -2.41
CA ARG A 188 -1.57 -2.89 -1.21
C ARG A 188 -0.07 -2.88 -0.93
N TYR A 189 0.32 -2.88 0.34
CA TYR A 189 1.71 -2.90 0.75
C TYR A 189 1.88 -3.60 2.11
N PRO A 190 3.03 -4.31 2.33
CA PRO A 190 3.22 -5.11 3.53
C PRO A 190 3.67 -4.25 4.72
N ARG A 191 3.64 -4.83 5.91
CA ARG A 191 4.40 -4.33 7.05
C ARG A 191 5.89 -4.60 6.82
N GLY A 192 6.74 -3.63 7.11
CA GLY A 192 8.19 -3.77 6.97
C GLY A 192 8.85 -2.50 6.46
N ASN A 193 10.16 -2.59 6.25
CA ASN A 193 10.97 -1.49 5.74
C ASN A 193 11.42 -1.79 4.31
N VAL A 194 11.55 -0.74 3.52
CA VAL A 194 12.01 -0.77 2.14
C VAL A 194 13.04 0.34 1.93
N PRO A 195 14.04 0.17 1.06
CA PRO A 195 14.91 1.26 0.64
C PRO A 195 14.06 2.44 0.12
N TYR A 196 14.34 3.65 0.61
CA TYR A 196 13.66 4.85 0.12
C TYR A 196 14.50 5.50 -0.97
N THR A 197 14.11 5.26 -2.19
CA THR A 197 14.71 5.81 -3.41
C THR A 197 13.78 6.85 -4.04
N LYS A 198 14.28 7.60 -5.00
CA LYS A 198 13.53 8.57 -5.81
C LYS A 198 13.85 8.39 -7.28
N GLY A 199 13.94 7.11 -7.70
CA GLY A 199 14.06 6.76 -9.10
C GLY A 199 12.77 7.06 -9.88
N GLU A 200 12.90 7.15 -11.19
CA GLU A 200 11.77 7.29 -12.10
C GLU A 200 11.53 5.95 -12.78
N VAL A 201 10.40 5.33 -12.47
CA VAL A 201 9.91 4.14 -13.16
C VAL A 201 8.51 4.39 -13.68
N GLN A 202 8.10 3.64 -14.68
CA GLN A 202 6.75 3.68 -15.22
C GLN A 202 6.01 2.41 -14.87
N ALA A 203 4.75 2.56 -14.46
CA ALA A 203 3.87 1.44 -14.15
C ALA A 203 2.49 1.65 -14.80
N PRO A 204 2.40 1.70 -16.15
CA PRO A 204 1.14 1.91 -16.84
C PRO A 204 0.10 0.87 -16.41
N LEU A 205 -1.17 1.28 -16.42
CA LEU A 205 -2.28 0.43 -15.99
C LEU A 205 -2.26 -0.95 -16.67
N GLY A 206 -2.35 -2.00 -15.86
CA GLY A 206 -2.43 -3.39 -16.33
C GLY A 206 -1.15 -3.94 -16.94
N THR A 207 0.02 -3.28 -16.76
CA THR A 207 1.29 -3.77 -17.31
C THR A 207 2.15 -4.41 -16.24
N TRP A 208 2.78 -5.55 -16.58
CA TRP A 208 3.78 -6.23 -15.77
C TRP A 208 5.20 -5.88 -16.24
N GLU A 209 6.19 -6.22 -15.45
CA GLU A 209 7.60 -6.06 -15.79
C GLU A 209 8.26 -7.43 -15.91
N ARG A 210 9.06 -7.64 -16.95
CA ARG A 210 9.78 -8.88 -17.22
C ARG A 210 11.28 -8.66 -17.05
N TRP A 211 11.93 -9.59 -16.38
CA TRP A 211 13.37 -9.63 -16.23
C TRP A 211 13.87 -11.05 -16.44
N CYS A 212 14.99 -11.20 -17.16
CA CYS A 212 15.64 -12.49 -17.42
C CYS A 212 17.08 -12.47 -16.94
N THR A 213 17.56 -13.60 -16.46
CA THR A 213 19.02 -13.84 -16.30
C THR A 213 19.66 -14.02 -17.66
N ASP A 214 21.00 -13.93 -17.69
CA ASP A 214 21.77 -14.36 -18.87
C ASP A 214 21.56 -15.86 -19.13
N GLY A 215 21.49 -16.25 -20.41
CA GLY A 215 21.28 -17.62 -20.83
C GLY A 215 19.90 -17.90 -21.44
N ASP A 216 19.53 -19.17 -21.45
CA ASP A 216 18.23 -19.63 -21.99
C ASP A 216 17.34 -20.11 -20.82
N PRO A 217 16.49 -19.23 -20.26
CA PRO A 217 15.67 -19.57 -19.12
C PRO A 217 14.65 -20.67 -19.47
N LYS A 218 14.58 -21.68 -18.59
CA LYS A 218 13.63 -22.81 -18.73
C LYS A 218 12.47 -22.70 -17.74
N VAL A 219 12.52 -21.73 -16.84
CA VAL A 219 11.52 -21.51 -15.80
C VAL A 219 11.19 -20.03 -15.75
N CYS A 220 9.90 -19.73 -15.79
CA CYS A 220 9.37 -18.41 -15.52
C CYS A 220 8.78 -18.38 -14.09
N VAL A 221 9.19 -17.41 -13.29
CA VAL A 221 8.66 -17.16 -11.94
C VAL A 221 7.80 -15.91 -11.97
N ILE A 222 6.47 -16.08 -11.86
CA ILE A 222 5.54 -14.96 -11.72
C ILE A 222 5.41 -14.67 -10.22
N THR A 223 5.75 -13.45 -9.82
CA THR A 223 5.71 -13.02 -8.42
C THR A 223 5.40 -11.53 -8.33
N TYR A 224 5.31 -10.98 -7.10
CA TYR A 224 4.99 -9.58 -6.88
C TYR A 224 5.61 -9.04 -5.59
N GLY A 225 5.61 -7.72 -5.45
CA GLY A 225 6.13 -7.04 -4.28
C GLY A 225 7.61 -7.31 -4.05
N GLY A 226 8.08 -7.24 -2.81
CA GLY A 226 9.50 -7.42 -2.46
C GLY A 226 10.11 -8.77 -2.81
N ASP A 227 9.29 -9.76 -3.15
CA ASP A 227 9.78 -11.08 -3.58
C ASP A 227 10.41 -11.03 -4.98
N VAL A 228 10.04 -10.06 -5.81
CA VAL A 228 10.63 -9.86 -7.14
C VAL A 228 12.14 -9.69 -7.04
N ASP A 229 12.61 -8.70 -6.30
CA ASP A 229 14.04 -8.42 -6.16
C ASP A 229 14.76 -9.52 -5.38
N ARG A 230 14.12 -10.07 -4.34
CA ARG A 230 14.67 -11.20 -3.58
C ARG A 230 14.93 -12.43 -4.44
N ILE A 231 14.02 -12.77 -5.37
CA ILE A 231 14.19 -13.89 -6.30
C ILE A 231 15.26 -13.55 -7.33
N ARG A 232 15.28 -12.34 -7.88
CA ARG A 232 16.31 -11.88 -8.83
C ARG A 232 17.72 -11.99 -8.23
N GLU A 233 17.91 -11.47 -7.01
CA GLU A 233 19.18 -11.54 -6.28
C GLU A 233 19.64 -13.00 -6.06
N LYS A 234 18.70 -13.87 -5.65
CA LYS A 234 19.00 -15.30 -5.43
C LYS A 234 19.33 -16.03 -6.73
N ALA A 235 18.64 -15.70 -7.83
CA ALA A 235 18.93 -16.28 -9.12
C ALA A 235 20.33 -15.92 -9.61
N LEU A 236 20.69 -14.63 -9.50
CA LEU A 236 22.05 -14.16 -9.84
C LEU A 236 23.12 -14.82 -8.97
N ALA A 237 22.92 -14.83 -7.64
CA ALA A 237 23.90 -15.39 -6.71
C ALA A 237 24.13 -16.89 -6.88
N ASN A 238 23.18 -17.63 -7.44
CA ASN A 238 23.27 -19.08 -7.66
C ASN A 238 23.35 -19.46 -9.15
N HIS A 239 23.50 -18.49 -10.04
CA HIS A 239 23.61 -18.70 -11.49
C HIS A 239 22.44 -19.49 -12.09
N PHE A 240 21.20 -19.26 -11.58
CA PHE A 240 20.01 -19.89 -12.14
C PHE A 240 19.56 -19.15 -13.39
N ALA A 241 19.39 -19.88 -14.49
CA ALA A 241 18.79 -19.36 -15.71
C ALA A 241 17.26 -19.35 -15.57
N ILE A 242 16.70 -18.23 -15.11
CA ILE A 242 15.27 -18.03 -14.92
C ILE A 242 14.79 -16.71 -15.51
N GLU A 243 13.52 -16.67 -15.77
CA GLU A 243 12.76 -15.45 -16.03
C GLU A 243 11.97 -15.08 -14.77
N VAL A 244 11.90 -13.81 -14.44
CA VAL A 244 11.09 -13.29 -13.33
C VAL A 244 10.13 -12.23 -13.86
N VAL A 245 8.85 -12.44 -13.61
CA VAL A 245 7.79 -11.50 -13.99
C VAL A 245 7.24 -10.86 -12.71
N ASN A 246 7.30 -9.52 -12.65
CA ASN A 246 6.69 -8.71 -11.61
C ASN A 246 5.22 -8.46 -11.96
N ALA A 247 4.32 -9.27 -11.40
CA ALA A 247 2.88 -9.15 -11.56
C ALA A 247 2.32 -8.05 -10.63
N ARG A 248 2.77 -6.81 -10.82
CA ARG A 248 2.40 -5.65 -9.98
C ARG A 248 0.92 -5.28 -10.02
N TYR A 249 0.18 -5.70 -11.04
CA TYR A 249 -1.27 -5.62 -11.12
C TYR A 249 -1.88 -7.01 -10.99
N PHE A 250 -2.76 -7.20 -10.00
CA PHE A 250 -3.59 -8.40 -9.87
C PHE A 250 -4.89 -8.26 -10.65
N LYS A 251 -5.30 -6.99 -10.90
CA LYS A 251 -6.47 -6.64 -11.67
C LYS A 251 -6.33 -5.22 -12.23
N PRO A 252 -6.40 -5.03 -13.57
CA PRO A 252 -6.44 -6.09 -14.57
C PRO A 252 -5.12 -6.89 -14.63
N LEU A 253 -5.16 -8.12 -15.13
CA LEU A 253 -3.98 -8.90 -15.46
C LEU A 253 -3.37 -8.39 -16.76
N ASP A 254 -2.05 -8.57 -16.93
CA ASP A 254 -1.36 -8.33 -18.19
C ASP A 254 -1.52 -9.57 -19.11
N GLU A 255 -2.65 -9.64 -19.82
CA GLU A 255 -2.93 -10.76 -20.73
C GLU A 255 -1.88 -10.90 -21.83
N LYS A 256 -1.31 -9.77 -22.29
CA LYS A 256 -0.25 -9.80 -23.32
C LYS A 256 1.02 -10.44 -22.79
N MET A 257 1.38 -10.16 -21.55
CA MET A 257 2.53 -10.79 -20.91
C MET A 257 2.25 -12.28 -20.65
N LEU A 258 1.05 -12.63 -20.20
CA LEU A 258 0.65 -14.02 -19.97
C LEU A 258 0.71 -14.87 -21.23
N ASP A 259 0.37 -14.32 -22.39
CA ASP A 259 0.45 -15.01 -23.68
C ASP A 259 1.90 -15.23 -24.15
N GLN A 260 2.89 -14.57 -23.54
CA GLN A 260 4.31 -14.64 -23.93
C GLN A 260 5.15 -15.54 -23.02
N ILE A 261 4.62 -15.99 -21.90
CA ILE A 261 5.31 -16.82 -20.90
C ILE A 261 4.67 -18.21 -20.83
#